data_6acceefae61d0628ce683ab5a2e74fdc
#
_entry.id   6acceefae61d0628ce683ab5a2e74fdc
#
_cell.length_a   1.000
_cell.length_b   1.000
_cell.length_c   1.000
_cell.angle_alpha   90.00
_cell.angle_beta   90.00
_cell.angle_gamma   90.00
#
_symmetry.space_group_name_H-M   'P 1'
#
loop_
_entity.id
_entity.type
_entity.pdbx_description
1 polymer ?
#
loop_
_entity_poly.entity_id
_entity_poly.type
_entity_poly.pdbx_seq_one_letter_code
_entity_poly.pdbx_strand_id
1 'polypeptide(L)'
;DKIFTYAKEYGKSKGLDIKCYVPTHSLINYTSWQIVSPEASLASLDCVDGYIAQVWTGTAREPNFYNGVQKERVFENAFLEYGCMKSMTAPLNRKMYFLTDPIEDRAKDWLDYKINYQATFAAQLMYPMVDTYEVMPWPDRIYQGLYRIAGTDQKERIPRSYSTQMQTMVNTLNDIRTSDKKITGTQGIGVLMANSLMFQRFPNHNGYDDPQFSSFY
;
A
#
# COMPACT_ATOMS: atom_id res chain seq x y z
N ASP A 1 3.13 -9.90 -19.78
CA ASP A 1 4.20 -9.66 -20.75
C ASP A 1 3.66 -9.31 -22.14
N LYS A 2 3.08 -10.26 -22.88
CA LYS A 2 2.60 -10.06 -24.27
C LYS A 2 1.70 -8.83 -24.46
N ILE A 3 0.78 -8.56 -23.52
CA ILE A 3 -0.14 -7.43 -23.63
C ILE A 3 0.60 -6.09 -23.56
N PHE A 4 1.52 -5.94 -22.62
CA PHE A 4 2.28 -4.71 -22.46
C PHE A 4 3.27 -4.49 -23.60
N THR A 5 3.93 -5.56 -24.05
CA THR A 5 4.79 -5.51 -25.23
C THR A 5 4.01 -5.05 -26.46
N TYR A 6 2.86 -5.66 -26.72
CA TYR A 6 2.01 -5.26 -27.83
C TYR A 6 1.55 -3.79 -27.71
N ALA A 7 1.12 -3.37 -26.53
CA ALA A 7 0.66 -1.99 -26.31
C ALA A 7 1.79 -0.98 -26.62
N LYS A 8 3.01 -1.26 -26.17
CA LYS A 8 4.18 -0.41 -26.44
C LYS A 8 4.53 -0.37 -27.92
N GLU A 9 4.55 -1.50 -28.59
CA GLU A 9 4.84 -1.59 -30.02
C GLU A 9 3.78 -0.86 -30.86
N TYR A 10 2.51 -1.09 -30.55
CA TYR A 10 1.41 -0.37 -31.19
C TYR A 10 1.49 1.13 -30.95
N GLY A 11 1.72 1.55 -29.70
CA GLY A 11 1.90 2.96 -29.36
C GLY A 11 3.05 3.59 -30.16
N LYS A 12 4.20 2.92 -30.21
CA LYS A 12 5.36 3.38 -30.99
C LYS A 12 5.02 3.56 -32.47
N SER A 13 4.23 2.65 -33.06
CA SER A 13 3.76 2.78 -34.45
C SER A 13 2.87 4.00 -34.69
N LYS A 14 2.32 4.59 -33.61
CA LYS A 14 1.48 5.80 -33.63
C LYS A 14 2.23 7.04 -33.11
N GLY A 15 3.54 6.95 -32.88
CA GLY A 15 4.33 8.05 -32.34
C GLY A 15 4.10 8.31 -30.83
N LEU A 16 3.57 7.33 -30.10
CA LEU A 16 3.29 7.41 -28.67
C LEU A 16 4.30 6.60 -27.86
N ASP A 17 4.77 7.16 -26.75
CA ASP A 17 5.59 6.48 -25.74
C ASP A 17 4.71 5.97 -24.60
N ILE A 18 4.18 4.76 -24.75
CA ILE A 18 3.30 4.15 -23.75
C ILE A 18 4.14 3.59 -22.60
N LYS A 19 3.82 4.00 -21.39
CA LYS A 19 4.37 3.44 -20.14
C LYS A 19 3.37 2.47 -19.52
N CYS A 20 3.88 1.34 -19.05
CA CYS A 20 3.09 0.28 -18.44
C CYS A 20 3.45 0.14 -16.96
N TYR A 21 2.47 0.35 -16.09
CA TYR A 21 2.63 0.22 -14.65
C TYR A 21 1.76 -0.90 -14.11
N VAL A 22 2.23 -1.58 -13.07
CA VAL A 22 1.51 -2.70 -12.44
C VAL A 22 1.15 -2.31 -11.01
N PRO A 23 -0.14 -2.26 -10.66
CA PRO A 23 -0.55 -2.22 -9.27
C PRO A 23 -0.11 -3.52 -8.56
N THR A 24 0.43 -3.40 -7.38
CA THR A 24 0.90 -4.55 -6.60
C THR A 24 0.45 -4.44 -5.15
N HIS A 25 0.32 -5.58 -4.51
CA HIS A 25 0.00 -5.70 -3.10
C HIS A 25 1.08 -6.46 -2.37
N SER A 26 1.40 -6.05 -1.16
CA SER A 26 2.43 -6.72 -0.38
C SER A 26 2.09 -8.19 -0.09
N LEU A 27 3.05 -9.08 -0.34
CA LEU A 27 2.94 -10.49 0.03
C LEU A 27 2.89 -10.71 1.55
N ILE A 28 3.33 -9.76 2.33
CA ILE A 28 3.35 -9.87 3.79
C ILE A 28 1.96 -10.09 4.33
N ASN A 29 0.99 -9.35 3.81
CA ASN A 29 -0.37 -9.34 4.35
C ASN A 29 -1.40 -9.97 3.40
N TYR A 30 -1.31 -9.70 2.11
CA TYR A 30 -2.34 -10.14 1.16
C TYR A 30 -2.42 -11.65 0.97
N THR A 31 -1.39 -12.41 1.35
CA THR A 31 -1.47 -13.87 1.35
C THR A 31 -2.52 -14.40 2.33
N SER A 32 -2.74 -13.73 3.46
CA SER A 32 -3.80 -14.08 4.40
C SER A 32 -5.21 -13.85 3.83
N TRP A 33 -5.31 -12.99 2.83
CA TRP A 33 -6.54 -12.70 2.10
C TRP A 33 -6.70 -13.50 0.81
N GLN A 34 -5.84 -14.51 0.61
CA GLN A 34 -5.82 -15.31 -0.61
C GLN A 34 -5.53 -14.51 -1.89
N ILE A 35 -4.91 -13.37 -1.74
CA ILE A 35 -4.46 -12.53 -2.84
C ILE A 35 -2.95 -12.68 -2.95
N VAL A 36 -2.49 -13.07 -4.12
CA VAL A 36 -1.08 -13.31 -4.37
C VAL A 36 -0.59 -12.37 -5.46
N SER A 37 0.44 -11.61 -5.15
CA SER A 37 1.07 -10.69 -6.07
C SER A 37 2.53 -11.12 -6.29
N PRO A 38 2.91 -11.56 -7.50
CA PRO A 38 4.25 -12.09 -7.75
C PRO A 38 5.23 -10.95 -8.09
N GLU A 39 5.45 -10.01 -7.18
CA GLU A 39 6.24 -8.80 -7.42
C GLU A 39 7.65 -9.12 -7.94
N ALA A 40 8.33 -10.12 -7.37
CA ALA A 40 9.67 -10.47 -7.82
C ALA A 40 9.69 -11.00 -9.26
N SER A 41 8.66 -11.74 -9.66
CA SER A 41 8.51 -12.21 -11.05
C SER A 41 8.12 -11.07 -11.99
N LEU A 42 7.21 -10.19 -11.56
CA LEU A 42 6.81 -9.01 -12.33
C LEU A 42 7.98 -8.04 -12.50
N ALA A 43 8.82 -7.91 -11.48
CA ALA A 43 9.97 -7.04 -11.50
C ALA A 43 10.98 -7.42 -12.60
N SER A 44 11.03 -8.69 -12.99
CA SER A 44 11.92 -9.18 -14.05
C SER A 44 11.42 -8.92 -15.48
N LEU A 45 10.20 -8.42 -15.67
CA LEU A 45 9.63 -8.19 -17.00
C LEU A 45 10.10 -6.86 -17.59
N ASP A 46 10.75 -6.91 -18.76
CA ASP A 46 11.28 -5.73 -19.44
C ASP A 46 10.20 -4.76 -19.92
N CYS A 47 8.99 -5.26 -20.16
CA CYS A 47 7.86 -4.45 -20.61
C CYS A 47 7.22 -3.59 -19.51
N VAL A 48 7.57 -3.79 -18.23
CA VAL A 48 7.04 -3.04 -17.09
C VAL A 48 7.95 -1.85 -16.79
N ASP A 49 7.39 -0.63 -16.80
CA ASP A 49 8.13 0.60 -16.50
C ASP A 49 8.18 0.92 -15.01
N GLY A 50 7.21 0.43 -14.26
CA GLY A 50 7.15 0.65 -12.81
C GLY A 50 5.97 -0.01 -12.14
N TYR A 51 5.83 0.28 -10.85
CA TYR A 51 4.86 -0.36 -9.97
C TYR A 51 4.09 0.69 -9.17
N ILE A 52 2.85 0.36 -8.86
CA ILE A 52 2.02 1.11 -7.92
C ILE A 52 1.85 0.23 -6.69
N ALA A 53 2.62 0.53 -5.65
CA ALA A 53 2.59 -0.21 -4.40
C ALA A 53 1.41 0.25 -3.55
N GLN A 54 0.35 -0.53 -3.54
CA GLN A 54 -0.85 -0.23 -2.79
C GLN A 54 -0.76 -0.79 -1.37
N VAL A 55 -1.02 0.07 -0.39
CA VAL A 55 -1.34 -0.31 0.98
C VAL A 55 -2.77 0.13 1.27
N TRP A 56 -3.66 -0.84 1.34
CA TRP A 56 -5.02 -0.61 1.78
C TRP A 56 -5.08 -0.57 3.30
N THR A 57 -5.67 0.48 3.85
CA THR A 57 -5.80 0.64 5.31
C THR A 57 -6.53 -0.55 5.95
N GLY A 58 -7.44 -1.19 5.21
CA GLY A 58 -8.13 -2.40 5.66
C GLY A 58 -7.20 -3.56 5.97
N THR A 59 -6.20 -3.82 5.12
CA THR A 59 -5.21 -4.88 5.35
C THR A 59 -4.19 -4.49 6.41
N ALA A 60 -3.74 -3.23 6.41
CA ALA A 60 -2.84 -2.73 7.44
C ALA A 60 -3.46 -2.79 8.86
N ARG A 61 -4.80 -2.80 8.95
CA ARG A 61 -5.54 -2.97 10.21
C ARG A 61 -5.68 -4.40 10.67
N GLU A 62 -5.34 -5.38 9.85
CA GLU A 62 -5.44 -6.78 10.30
C GLU A 62 -4.59 -6.97 11.55
N PRO A 63 -5.20 -7.49 12.63
CA PRO A 63 -4.48 -7.62 13.88
C PRO A 63 -3.38 -8.69 13.76
N ASN A 64 -2.23 -8.36 14.26
CA ASN A 64 -1.13 -9.32 14.38
C ASN A 64 -0.84 -9.67 15.83
N PHE A 65 -0.12 -10.78 16.02
CA PHE A 65 0.21 -11.29 17.33
C PHE A 65 1.69 -10.98 17.64
N TYR A 66 1.90 -10.18 18.66
CA TYR A 66 3.25 -9.84 19.12
C TYR A 66 3.34 -9.88 20.64
N ASN A 67 4.32 -10.56 21.15
CA ASN A 67 4.61 -10.67 22.58
C ASN A 67 3.37 -11.06 23.44
N GLY A 68 2.61 -12.06 22.98
CA GLY A 68 1.41 -12.53 23.64
C GLY A 68 0.17 -11.64 23.47
N VAL A 69 0.24 -10.58 22.67
CA VAL A 69 -0.86 -9.62 22.48
C VAL A 69 -1.23 -9.52 21.02
N GLN A 70 -2.48 -9.87 20.72
CA GLN A 70 -3.07 -9.63 19.40
C GLN A 70 -3.71 -8.23 19.36
N LYS A 71 -3.28 -7.40 18.42
CA LYS A 71 -3.87 -6.08 18.21
C LYS A 71 -3.59 -5.54 16.80
N GLU A 72 -4.37 -4.54 16.38
CA GLU A 72 -4.10 -3.74 15.19
C GLU A 72 -2.82 -2.91 15.41
N ARG A 73 -1.87 -2.98 14.46
CA ARG A 73 -0.63 -2.19 14.41
C ARG A 73 -0.48 -1.57 13.03
N VAL A 74 -1.35 -0.62 12.75
CA VAL A 74 -1.60 -0.12 11.41
C VAL A 74 -0.37 0.54 10.79
N PHE A 75 0.33 1.38 11.55
CA PHE A 75 1.53 2.04 11.08
C PHE A 75 2.64 1.02 10.76
N GLU A 76 2.89 0.09 11.67
CA GLU A 76 3.95 -0.90 11.54
C GLU A 76 3.68 -1.84 10.36
N ASN A 77 2.43 -2.32 10.22
CA ASN A 77 2.04 -3.16 9.11
C ASN A 77 2.20 -2.44 7.77
N ALA A 78 1.68 -1.22 7.65
CA ALA A 78 1.82 -0.43 6.45
C ALA A 78 3.29 -0.13 6.11
N PHE A 79 4.12 0.17 7.12
CA PHE A 79 5.56 0.37 6.95
C PHE A 79 6.23 -0.87 6.35
N LEU A 80 5.94 -2.06 6.88
CA LEU A 80 6.50 -3.32 6.37
C LEU A 80 5.99 -3.65 4.96
N GLU A 81 4.71 -3.40 4.68
CA GLU A 81 4.12 -3.62 3.36
C GLU A 81 4.78 -2.74 2.29
N TYR A 82 4.90 -1.44 2.51
CA TYR A 82 5.60 -0.52 1.61
C TYR A 82 7.08 -0.92 1.43
N GLY A 83 7.75 -1.26 2.52
CA GLY A 83 9.15 -1.67 2.51
C GLY A 83 9.39 -2.95 1.71
N CYS A 84 8.50 -3.93 1.85
CA CYS A 84 8.56 -5.17 1.09
C CYS A 84 8.47 -4.91 -0.42
N MET A 85 7.43 -4.23 -0.88
CA MET A 85 7.23 -3.93 -2.29
C MET A 85 8.36 -3.08 -2.88
N LYS A 86 8.78 -2.05 -2.16
CA LYS A 86 9.88 -1.18 -2.57
C LYS A 86 11.20 -1.94 -2.69
N SER A 87 11.48 -2.84 -1.75
CA SER A 87 12.74 -3.60 -1.75
C SER A 87 12.81 -4.63 -2.86
N MET A 88 11.69 -5.27 -3.19
CA MET A 88 11.62 -6.23 -4.30
C MET A 88 11.90 -5.59 -5.67
N THR A 89 11.51 -4.34 -5.86
CA THR A 89 11.61 -3.65 -7.14
C THR A 89 12.84 -2.75 -7.27
N ALA A 90 13.48 -2.39 -6.14
CA ALA A 90 14.62 -1.47 -6.11
C ALA A 90 15.80 -1.89 -6.99
N PRO A 91 16.20 -3.18 -7.07
CA PRO A 91 17.36 -3.59 -7.87
C PRO A 91 17.21 -3.32 -9.36
N LEU A 92 15.99 -3.14 -9.84
CA LEU A 92 15.68 -3.00 -11.26
C LEU A 92 15.51 -1.54 -11.70
N ASN A 93 15.71 -0.59 -10.79
CA ASN A 93 15.56 0.83 -11.05
C ASN A 93 14.21 1.20 -11.73
N ARG A 94 13.15 0.48 -11.39
CA ARG A 94 11.80 0.73 -11.91
C ARG A 94 11.15 1.87 -11.14
N LYS A 95 10.34 2.66 -11.84
CA LYS A 95 9.54 3.72 -11.20
C LYS A 95 8.61 3.10 -10.16
N MET A 96 8.58 3.68 -8.97
CA MET A 96 7.69 3.29 -7.89
C MET A 96 6.72 4.43 -7.57
N TYR A 97 5.45 4.08 -7.49
CA TYR A 97 4.40 4.92 -6.93
C TYR A 97 3.93 4.28 -5.63
N PHE A 98 3.68 5.09 -4.62
CA PHE A 98 2.95 4.63 -3.45
C PHE A 98 1.49 5.03 -3.56
N LEU A 99 0.60 4.08 -3.33
CA LEU A 99 -0.82 4.28 -3.24
C LEU A 99 -1.26 4.02 -1.81
N THR A 100 -1.75 5.06 -1.14
CA THR A 100 -2.36 4.94 0.18
C THR A 100 -3.88 4.94 0.02
N ASP A 101 -4.49 3.80 0.30
CA ASP A 101 -5.91 3.56 0.09
C ASP A 101 -6.64 3.57 1.45
N PRO A 102 -7.58 4.51 1.67
CA PRO A 102 -8.36 4.55 2.91
C PRO A 102 -9.35 3.40 2.96
N ILE A 103 -9.77 3.07 4.18
CA ILE A 103 -10.88 2.17 4.42
C ILE A 103 -12.14 2.98 4.74
N GLU A 104 -13.19 2.80 3.98
CA GLU A 104 -14.45 3.50 4.12
C GLU A 104 -15.68 2.57 4.07
N ASP A 105 -15.47 1.29 3.85
CA ASP A 105 -16.52 0.29 3.65
C ASP A 105 -16.77 -0.61 4.87
N ARG A 106 -16.12 -0.33 5.99
CA ARG A 106 -16.30 -1.01 7.28
C ARG A 106 -17.28 -0.23 8.17
N ALA A 107 -17.97 -0.95 9.03
CA ALA A 107 -18.90 -0.34 9.99
C ALA A 107 -18.15 0.32 11.18
N LYS A 108 -17.41 1.35 10.89
CA LYS A 108 -16.65 2.17 11.85
C LYS A 108 -17.09 3.62 11.76
N ASP A 109 -16.69 4.43 12.73
CA ASP A 109 -16.94 5.87 12.67
C ASP A 109 -15.84 6.64 11.94
N TRP A 110 -16.10 7.92 11.68
CA TRP A 110 -15.15 8.77 10.98
C TRP A 110 -13.85 9.01 11.72
N LEU A 111 -13.87 8.95 13.06
CA LEU A 111 -12.65 9.09 13.84
C LEU A 111 -11.73 7.89 13.62
N ASP A 112 -12.30 6.69 13.61
CA ASP A 112 -11.58 5.46 13.33
C ASP A 112 -10.95 5.49 11.92
N TYR A 113 -11.72 5.84 10.89
CA TYR A 113 -11.22 5.98 9.51
C TYR A 113 -10.09 6.99 9.43
N LYS A 114 -10.27 8.15 10.08
CA LYS A 114 -9.29 9.23 10.08
C LYS A 114 -7.95 8.79 10.69
N ILE A 115 -7.97 8.18 11.85
CA ILE A 115 -6.76 7.75 12.58
C ILE A 115 -6.01 6.70 11.79
N ASN A 116 -6.71 5.69 11.30
CA ASN A 116 -6.06 4.58 10.61
C ASN A 116 -5.52 4.98 9.23
N TYR A 117 -6.23 5.83 8.50
CA TYR A 117 -5.70 6.36 7.25
C TYR A 117 -4.48 7.27 7.48
N GLN A 118 -4.48 8.04 8.55
CA GLN A 118 -3.32 8.84 8.93
C GLN A 118 -2.10 7.96 9.26
N ALA A 119 -2.32 6.79 9.88
CA ALA A 119 -1.25 5.87 10.21
C ALA A 119 -0.61 5.26 8.95
N THR A 120 -1.41 4.80 7.97
CA THR A 120 -0.89 4.29 6.69
C THR A 120 -0.20 5.38 5.88
N PHE A 121 -0.73 6.60 5.90
CA PHE A 121 -0.09 7.75 5.28
C PHE A 121 1.27 8.07 5.93
N ALA A 122 1.35 8.07 7.25
CA ALA A 122 2.60 8.32 7.96
C ALA A 122 3.68 7.25 7.65
N ALA A 123 3.26 6.00 7.48
CA ALA A 123 4.15 4.91 7.13
C ALA A 123 4.82 5.11 5.76
N GLN A 124 4.10 5.59 4.75
CA GLN A 124 4.69 5.86 3.43
C GLN A 124 5.75 6.96 3.47
N LEU A 125 5.63 7.93 4.39
CA LEU A 125 6.60 9.02 4.52
C LEU A 125 7.97 8.53 5.03
N MET A 126 8.04 7.31 5.57
CA MET A 126 9.30 6.69 5.99
C MET A 126 10.15 6.22 4.79
N TYR A 127 9.62 6.30 3.57
CA TYR A 127 10.29 5.93 2.33
C TYR A 127 10.43 7.13 1.38
N PRO A 128 11.11 8.16 1.79
CA PRO A 128 11.14 9.44 1.09
C PRO A 128 11.92 9.42 -0.24
N MET A 129 12.55 8.28 -0.59
CA MET A 129 13.08 8.04 -1.94
C MET A 129 11.97 7.77 -2.97
N VAL A 130 10.73 7.54 -2.55
CA VAL A 130 9.55 7.48 -3.42
C VAL A 130 8.92 8.86 -3.44
N ASP A 131 8.88 9.47 -4.59
CA ASP A 131 8.45 10.87 -4.79
C ASP A 131 7.14 11.01 -5.57
N THR A 132 6.50 9.90 -5.87
CA THR A 132 5.29 9.86 -6.66
C THR A 132 4.22 9.05 -5.95
N TYR A 133 3.04 9.66 -5.82
CA TYR A 133 1.99 9.15 -4.95
C TYR A 133 0.65 9.15 -5.66
N GLU A 134 -0.14 8.14 -5.37
CA GLU A 134 -1.57 8.12 -5.59
C GLU A 134 -2.25 8.14 -4.22
N VAL A 135 -3.12 9.12 -4.02
CA VAL A 135 -3.82 9.32 -2.77
C VAL A 135 -5.31 9.18 -3.05
N MET A 136 -5.96 8.27 -2.35
CA MET A 136 -7.40 8.10 -2.44
C MET A 136 -7.89 7.78 -3.87
N PRO A 137 -7.76 6.52 -4.32
CA PRO A 137 -8.13 6.11 -5.68
C PRO A 137 -9.64 6.27 -6.00
N TRP A 138 -10.48 6.40 -4.97
CA TRP A 138 -11.93 6.57 -5.09
C TRP A 138 -12.44 7.82 -4.38
N PRO A 139 -12.05 9.02 -4.81
CA PRO A 139 -12.39 10.26 -4.09
C PRO A 139 -13.90 10.51 -4.04
N ASP A 140 -14.64 10.11 -5.05
CA ASP A 140 -16.10 10.22 -5.07
C ASP A 140 -16.78 9.34 -4.02
N ARG A 141 -16.29 8.13 -3.78
CA ARG A 141 -16.77 7.28 -2.67
C ARG A 141 -16.64 8.00 -1.34
N ILE A 142 -15.48 8.60 -1.08
CA ILE A 142 -15.21 9.28 0.19
C ILE A 142 -16.03 10.54 0.31
N TYR A 143 -15.96 11.43 -0.67
CA TYR A 143 -16.60 12.75 -0.57
C TYR A 143 -18.10 12.76 -0.82
N GLN A 144 -18.64 11.79 -1.53
CA GLN A 144 -20.07 11.69 -1.82
C GLN A 144 -20.78 10.55 -1.09
N GLY A 145 -20.03 9.58 -0.59
CA GLY A 145 -20.56 8.42 0.11
C GLY A 145 -21.26 8.77 1.43
N LEU A 146 -22.16 7.87 1.82
CA LEU A 146 -22.81 7.88 3.12
C LEU A 146 -22.31 6.68 3.90
N TYR A 147 -21.73 6.92 5.08
CA TYR A 147 -21.09 5.92 5.90
C TYR A 147 -21.74 5.80 7.26
N ARG A 148 -21.73 4.59 7.80
CA ARG A 148 -22.42 4.28 9.04
C ARG A 148 -21.81 5.02 10.22
N ILE A 149 -22.68 5.61 11.06
CA ILE A 149 -22.28 6.14 12.36
C ILE A 149 -22.17 4.96 13.34
N ALA A 150 -21.02 4.83 13.99
CA ALA A 150 -20.76 3.73 14.93
C ALA A 150 -21.87 3.64 16.01
N GLY A 151 -22.33 2.42 16.26
CA GLY A 151 -23.39 2.16 17.24
C GLY A 151 -24.82 2.52 16.83
N THR A 152 -25.03 2.94 15.58
CA THR A 152 -26.35 3.28 15.03
C THR A 152 -26.59 2.67 13.66
N ASP A 153 -27.82 2.74 13.16
CA ASP A 153 -28.17 2.41 11.76
C ASP A 153 -28.17 3.65 10.84
N GLN A 154 -27.83 4.80 11.38
CA GLN A 154 -27.77 6.04 10.63
C GLN A 154 -26.49 6.10 9.80
N LYS A 155 -26.55 6.87 8.71
CA LYS A 155 -25.40 7.13 7.82
C LYS A 155 -25.23 8.63 7.65
N GLU A 156 -23.97 9.05 7.55
CA GLU A 156 -23.61 10.45 7.32
C GLU A 156 -22.50 10.56 6.28
N ARG A 157 -22.31 11.77 5.76
CA ARG A 157 -21.19 12.10 4.88
C ARG A 157 -19.92 12.36 5.69
N ILE A 158 -18.79 12.32 5.01
CA ILE A 158 -17.49 12.65 5.58
C ILE A 158 -17.49 14.03 6.26
N PRO A 159 -17.01 14.15 7.52
CA PRO A 159 -16.88 15.42 8.19
C PRO A 159 -15.81 16.32 7.56
N ARG A 160 -15.96 17.63 7.73
CA ARG A 160 -14.96 18.62 7.26
C ARG A 160 -13.56 18.36 7.79
N SER A 161 -13.44 17.91 9.02
CA SER A 161 -12.14 17.59 9.63
C SER A 161 -11.36 16.53 8.85
N TYR A 162 -12.06 15.56 8.28
CA TYR A 162 -11.43 14.53 7.42
C TYR A 162 -11.00 15.12 6.08
N SER A 163 -11.84 15.94 5.46
CA SER A 163 -11.48 16.64 4.22
C SER A 163 -10.25 17.54 4.40
N THR A 164 -10.16 18.24 5.54
CA THR A 164 -8.99 19.05 5.89
C THR A 164 -7.73 18.20 6.06
N GLN A 165 -7.85 17.03 6.68
CA GLN A 165 -6.73 16.09 6.79
C GLN A 165 -6.25 15.63 5.42
N MET A 166 -7.15 15.29 4.51
CA MET A 166 -6.79 14.91 3.14
C MET A 166 -6.01 16.01 2.42
N GLN A 167 -6.46 17.26 2.56
CA GLN A 167 -5.75 18.41 1.99
C GLN A 167 -4.36 18.58 2.60
N THR A 168 -4.24 18.38 3.92
CA THR A 168 -2.95 18.42 4.62
C THR A 168 -2.01 17.33 4.12
N MET A 169 -2.50 16.12 3.91
CA MET A 169 -1.71 15.02 3.36
C MET A 169 -1.17 15.36 1.97
N VAL A 170 -2.01 15.86 1.08
CA VAL A 170 -1.60 16.28 -0.28
C VAL A 170 -0.52 17.38 -0.22
N ASN A 171 -0.71 18.37 0.63
CA ASN A 171 0.27 19.44 0.81
C ASN A 171 1.60 18.90 1.33
N THR A 172 1.58 18.01 2.33
CA THR A 172 2.77 17.36 2.88
C THR A 172 3.55 16.60 1.81
N LEU A 173 2.87 15.84 0.94
CA LEU A 173 3.52 15.12 -0.15
C LEU A 173 4.16 16.07 -1.17
N ASN A 174 3.51 17.19 -1.49
CA ASN A 174 4.09 18.20 -2.36
C ASN A 174 5.33 18.85 -1.75
N ASP A 175 5.30 19.15 -0.46
CA ASP A 175 6.45 19.73 0.27
C ASP A 175 7.63 18.76 0.31
N ILE A 176 7.39 17.48 0.55
CA ILE A 176 8.44 16.45 0.54
C ILE A 176 9.05 16.32 -0.85
N ARG A 177 8.24 16.28 -1.90
CA ARG A 177 8.69 16.16 -3.28
C ARG A 177 9.59 17.30 -3.72
N THR A 178 9.32 18.51 -3.24
CA THR A 178 10.08 19.72 -3.57
C THR A 178 11.23 20.00 -2.61
N SER A 179 11.41 19.16 -1.59
CA SER A 179 12.42 19.33 -0.55
C SER A 179 13.82 18.92 -1.06
N ASP A 180 14.82 19.76 -0.81
CA ASP A 180 16.23 19.45 -1.05
C ASP A 180 16.84 18.51 0.00
N LYS A 181 16.06 17.99 0.92
CA LYS A 181 16.55 17.14 2.00
C LYS A 181 17.10 15.84 1.46
N LYS A 182 18.34 15.57 1.85
CA LYS A 182 18.99 14.31 1.54
C LYS A 182 18.49 13.21 2.48
N ILE A 183 17.99 12.13 1.89
CA ILE A 183 17.44 11.02 2.64
C ILE A 183 18.40 9.86 2.59
N THR A 184 18.80 9.39 3.77
CA THR A 184 19.81 8.35 3.91
C THR A 184 19.26 6.94 4.07
N GLY A 185 17.92 6.78 4.07
CA GLY A 185 17.25 5.51 4.28
C GLY A 185 17.26 5.05 5.75
N THR A 186 16.71 3.88 5.99
CA THR A 186 16.68 3.24 7.31
C THR A 186 17.97 2.45 7.54
N GLN A 187 18.51 2.54 8.75
CA GLN A 187 19.57 1.66 9.25
C GLN A 187 18.96 0.76 10.32
N GLY A 188 19.06 -0.53 10.16
CA GLY A 188 18.44 -1.47 11.10
C GLY A 188 18.69 -2.93 10.73
N ILE A 189 17.89 -3.80 11.29
CA ILE A 189 17.94 -5.24 11.01
C ILE A 189 17.32 -5.50 9.62
N GLY A 190 18.08 -6.20 8.77
CA GLY A 190 17.57 -6.65 7.47
C GLY A 190 16.72 -7.92 7.64
N VAL A 191 15.55 -7.93 7.04
CA VAL A 191 14.67 -9.10 6.98
C VAL A 191 14.65 -9.63 5.56
N LEU A 192 15.06 -10.90 5.41
CA LEU A 192 15.02 -11.58 4.11
C LEU A 192 13.60 -12.06 3.82
N MET A 193 13.05 -11.59 2.71
CA MET A 193 11.74 -12.01 2.20
C MET A 193 11.90 -12.83 0.93
N ALA A 194 11.15 -13.91 0.80
CA ALA A 194 11.14 -14.74 -0.40
C ALA A 194 9.71 -15.05 -0.85
N ASN A 195 9.40 -14.79 -2.13
CA ASN A 195 8.08 -15.11 -2.71
C ASN A 195 7.69 -16.57 -2.45
N SER A 196 8.62 -17.51 -2.70
CA SER A 196 8.37 -18.93 -2.51
C SER A 196 7.92 -19.28 -1.09
N LEU A 197 8.51 -18.64 -0.08
CA LEU A 197 8.11 -18.84 1.31
C LEU A 197 6.67 -18.34 1.55
N MET A 198 6.34 -17.17 1.02
CA MET A 198 4.99 -16.60 1.18
C MET A 198 3.94 -17.42 0.44
N PHE A 199 4.26 -17.90 -0.77
CA PHE A 199 3.36 -18.79 -1.52
C PHE A 199 3.13 -20.13 -0.86
N GLN A 200 4.11 -20.68 -0.17
CA GLN A 200 3.96 -21.93 0.59
C GLN A 200 2.97 -21.81 1.74
N ARG A 201 2.78 -20.62 2.28
CA ARG A 201 1.78 -20.35 3.33
C ARG A 201 0.36 -20.36 2.81
N PHE A 202 0.16 -20.05 1.54
CA PHE A 202 -1.14 -20.06 0.90
C PHE A 202 -1.46 -21.46 0.34
N PRO A 203 -2.70 -21.97 0.49
CA PRO A 203 -3.85 -21.44 1.24
C PRO A 203 -3.92 -21.93 2.70
N ASN A 204 -2.98 -22.71 3.16
CA ASN A 204 -3.11 -23.52 4.37
C ASN A 204 -2.71 -22.80 5.66
N HIS A 205 -1.95 -21.70 5.53
CA HIS A 205 -1.38 -20.95 6.66
C HIS A 205 -1.65 -19.45 6.49
N ASN A 206 -2.92 -19.07 6.50
CA ASN A 206 -3.33 -17.68 6.30
C ASN A 206 -3.98 -17.06 7.54
N GLY A 207 -3.83 -17.68 8.70
CA GLY A 207 -4.32 -17.17 9.98
C GLY A 207 -3.28 -16.32 10.72
N TYR A 208 -3.72 -15.41 11.55
CA TYR A 208 -2.86 -14.55 12.38
C TYR A 208 -2.14 -15.27 13.50
N ASP A 209 -2.61 -16.43 13.85
CA ASP A 209 -2.02 -17.37 14.82
C ASP A 209 -0.98 -18.30 14.20
N ASP A 210 -0.73 -18.19 12.88
CA ASP A 210 0.35 -18.90 12.22
C ASP A 210 1.70 -18.40 12.75
N PRO A 211 2.56 -19.28 13.33
CA PRO A 211 3.85 -18.86 13.87
C PRO A 211 4.78 -18.23 12.85
N GLN A 212 4.69 -18.63 11.58
CA GLN A 212 5.49 -18.02 10.50
C GLN A 212 5.01 -16.61 10.17
N PHE A 213 3.70 -16.39 10.19
CA PHE A 213 3.14 -15.07 9.97
C PHE A 213 3.50 -14.11 11.11
N SER A 214 3.28 -14.55 12.36
CA SER A 214 3.54 -13.71 13.52
C SER A 214 5.02 -13.38 13.74
N SER A 215 5.93 -14.16 13.19
CA SER A 215 7.37 -13.89 13.30
C SER A 215 7.86 -12.79 12.34
N PHE A 216 7.07 -12.35 11.36
CA PHE A 216 7.39 -11.25 10.48
C PHE A 216 6.92 -9.89 11.00
N TYR A 217 5.97 -9.88 11.89
CA TYR A 217 5.40 -8.70 12.52
C TYR A 217 5.79 -8.64 14.00
#